data_3006990cd03be640ac6c397d2ea35a2e
#
_entry.id   3006990cd03be640ac6c397d2ea35a2e
#
_cell.length_a   1.000
_cell.length_b   1.000
_cell.length_c   1.000
_cell.angle_alpha   90.00
_cell.angle_beta   90.00
_cell.angle_gamma   90.00
#
_symmetry.space_group_name_H-M   'P 1'
#
loop_
_entity.id
_entity.type
_entity.pdbx_description
1 polymer ?
#
loop_
_entity_poly.entity_id
_entity_poly.type
_entity_poly.pdbx_seq_one_letter_code
_entity_poly.pdbx_strand_id
1 'polypeptide(L)'
;VAKDTLVEKAVTGKDGKCVFTSDLPLGQYYVKEIEAPKGYVLGEDIFELDASYRGDDVKVIELEAEFENYPTKLEISKTDITGEHELKDATLSIIDKDGNVVETWKSDGKPHVIDRIPVGEYILREEVAPYGYKIANEVKFTVENTKELQQVSMKDELVSGKIIIEKTDADTGKGIAGVEFEIRDKDGNVIETLVTDKNGHAESKELPIAVFKNGNYVEDIKYYVVETKAAEGYIHDSTPHEVVLQYDDDAPDVVEYTLKLTNKPTEPKLPQTGDNMNPWWFTGVGLVTIVAGIMVFRKRKSKEK
;
A
#
# COMPACT_ATOMS: atom_id res chain seq x y z
N VAL A 1 27.52 18.79 51.73
CA VAL A 1 26.46 18.18 50.90
C VAL A 1 26.98 16.83 50.42
N ALA A 2 26.18 15.79 50.41
CA ALA A 2 26.61 14.50 49.90
C ALA A 2 26.88 14.60 48.39
N LYS A 3 27.81 13.78 47.87
CA LYS A 3 28.08 13.71 46.44
C LYS A 3 26.76 13.40 45.68
N ASP A 4 26.59 13.99 44.50
CA ASP A 4 25.42 13.82 43.63
C ASP A 4 24.08 14.29 44.22
N THR A 5 24.09 15.17 45.21
CA THR A 5 22.89 15.82 45.72
C THR A 5 22.42 16.89 44.74
N LEU A 6 21.13 16.78 44.32
CA LEU A 6 20.53 17.83 43.51
C LEU A 6 20.44 19.14 44.31
N VAL A 7 21.02 20.19 43.76
CA VAL A 7 21.05 21.52 44.39
C VAL A 7 19.93 22.40 43.84
N GLU A 8 19.82 22.50 42.53
CA GLU A 8 18.83 23.33 41.86
C GLU A 8 18.45 22.76 40.48
N LYS A 9 17.25 23.06 40.00
CA LYS A 9 16.82 22.85 38.61
C LYS A 9 16.42 24.20 38.01
N ALA A 10 16.85 24.44 36.78
CA ALA A 10 16.39 25.59 36.01
C ALA A 10 15.94 25.15 34.62
N VAL A 11 15.08 25.95 33.98
CA VAL A 11 14.60 25.75 32.63
C VAL A 11 15.07 26.93 31.78
N THR A 12 15.64 26.65 30.62
CA THR A 12 16.08 27.67 29.68
C THR A 12 14.90 28.46 29.12
N GLY A 13 15.04 29.73 28.98
CA GLY A 13 14.11 30.65 28.36
C GLY A 13 14.10 30.51 26.84
N LYS A 14 13.33 31.37 26.16
CA LYS A 14 13.26 31.45 24.70
C LYS A 14 14.58 31.80 24.02
N ASP A 15 15.49 32.45 24.77
CA ASP A 15 16.86 32.81 24.37
C ASP A 15 17.87 31.67 24.59
N GLY A 16 17.40 30.49 25.04
CA GLY A 16 18.24 29.34 25.34
C GLY A 16 19.05 29.47 26.63
N LYS A 17 18.77 30.48 27.47
CA LYS A 17 19.55 30.74 28.69
C LYS A 17 18.72 30.47 29.94
N CYS A 18 19.39 30.03 30.99
CA CYS A 18 18.89 30.04 32.36
C CYS A 18 19.97 30.43 33.33
N VAL A 19 19.58 30.89 34.51
CA VAL A 19 20.49 31.24 35.60
C VAL A 19 20.04 30.47 36.83
N PHE A 20 20.98 29.79 37.48
CA PHE A 20 20.75 29.23 38.79
C PHE A 20 20.83 30.37 39.82
N THR A 21 19.87 30.43 40.70
CA THR A 21 19.68 31.59 41.60
C THR A 21 20.06 31.27 43.04
N SER A 22 20.32 30.01 43.36
CA SER A 22 20.75 29.60 44.70
C SER A 22 22.14 30.06 45.00
N ASP A 23 22.33 30.62 46.23
CA ASP A 23 23.64 30.96 46.75
C ASP A 23 24.37 29.68 47.14
N LEU A 24 25.37 29.30 46.33
CA LEU A 24 26.05 28.01 46.45
C LEU A 24 27.30 28.17 47.34
N PRO A 25 27.52 27.27 48.31
CA PRO A 25 28.78 27.19 49.04
C PRO A 25 29.97 26.96 48.10
N LEU A 26 31.17 27.37 48.49
CA LEU A 26 32.37 26.97 47.76
C LEU A 26 32.48 25.47 47.64
N GLY A 27 32.77 24.96 46.45
CA GLY A 27 32.86 23.52 46.20
C GLY A 27 32.91 23.16 44.72
N GLN A 28 32.84 21.85 44.47
CA GLN A 28 32.77 21.30 43.11
C GLN A 28 31.32 20.97 42.79
N TYR A 29 30.87 21.41 41.65
CA TYR A 29 29.52 21.20 41.13
C TYR A 29 29.61 20.60 39.75
N TYR A 30 28.48 20.09 39.27
CA TYR A 30 28.30 19.77 37.88
C TYR A 30 26.91 20.14 37.41
N VAL A 31 26.78 20.45 36.15
CA VAL A 31 25.52 20.72 35.46
C VAL A 31 25.33 19.69 34.36
N LYS A 32 24.13 19.15 34.24
CA LYS A 32 23.74 18.29 33.14
C LYS A 32 22.33 18.62 32.68
N GLU A 33 22.06 18.42 31.42
CA GLU A 33 20.72 18.47 30.90
C GLU A 33 19.95 17.20 31.37
N ILE A 34 18.73 17.36 31.81
CA ILE A 34 17.87 16.25 32.27
C ILE A 34 16.64 16.06 31.38
N GLU A 35 16.34 17.04 30.53
CA GLU A 35 15.24 17.03 29.58
C GLU A 35 15.60 17.97 28.43
N ALA A 36 15.67 17.42 27.20
CA ALA A 36 15.89 18.22 26.00
C ALA A 36 14.59 18.87 25.51
N PRO A 37 14.67 19.95 24.73
CA PRO A 37 13.50 20.47 24.02
C PRO A 37 12.88 19.41 23.10
N LYS A 38 11.58 19.51 22.86
CA LYS A 38 10.88 18.58 21.96
C LYS A 38 11.53 18.55 20.59
N GLY A 39 11.82 17.35 20.10
CA GLY A 39 12.48 17.14 18.80
C GLY A 39 13.99 17.30 18.83
N TYR A 40 14.58 17.37 20.01
CA TYR A 40 16.02 17.38 20.19
C TYR A 40 16.49 16.18 21.01
N VAL A 41 17.73 15.82 20.80
CA VAL A 41 18.41 14.74 21.51
C VAL A 41 18.81 15.23 22.89
N LEU A 42 18.46 14.47 23.93
CA LEU A 42 18.97 14.71 25.28
C LEU A 42 20.44 14.34 25.31
N GLY A 43 21.30 15.33 25.55
CA GLY A 43 22.74 15.17 25.68
C GLY A 43 23.12 14.40 26.95
N GLU A 44 24.24 13.71 26.90
CA GLU A 44 24.82 13.02 28.04
C GLU A 44 25.96 13.87 28.69
N ASP A 45 26.23 15.05 28.16
CA ASP A 45 27.31 15.91 28.62
C ASP A 45 27.08 16.35 30.05
N ILE A 46 28.17 16.31 30.83
CA ILE A 46 28.22 16.76 32.21
C ILE A 46 29.33 17.79 32.28
N PHE A 47 28.99 19.02 32.67
CA PHE A 47 29.97 20.10 32.85
C PHE A 47 30.31 20.23 34.31
N GLU A 48 31.57 19.99 34.65
CA GLU A 48 32.13 20.21 35.97
C GLU A 48 32.42 21.69 36.19
N LEU A 49 31.97 22.23 37.32
CA LEU A 49 32.07 23.62 37.69
C LEU A 49 32.83 23.75 39.02
N ASP A 50 33.92 24.49 39.01
CA ASP A 50 34.77 24.71 40.18
C ASP A 50 34.47 26.09 40.82
N ALA A 51 33.77 26.07 41.94
CA ALA A 51 33.53 27.25 42.77
C ALA A 51 34.47 27.35 43.96
N SER A 52 35.75 27.01 43.76
CA SER A 52 36.77 27.14 44.80
C SER A 52 37.07 28.60 45.11
N TYR A 53 37.53 28.86 46.34
CA TYR A 53 37.95 30.19 46.78
C TYR A 53 39.00 30.82 45.88
N ARG A 54 38.76 32.06 45.44
CA ARG A 54 39.61 32.81 44.49
C ARG A 54 40.27 34.10 45.07
N GLY A 55 40.24 34.24 46.38
CA GLY A 55 40.79 35.40 47.08
C GLY A 55 39.76 36.35 47.63
N ASP A 56 40.13 37.21 48.59
CA ASP A 56 39.22 38.09 49.32
C ASP A 56 38.55 39.17 48.43
N ASP A 57 39.22 39.51 47.32
CA ASP A 57 38.76 40.52 46.37
C ASP A 57 37.59 39.98 45.45
N VAL A 58 37.39 38.67 45.36
CA VAL A 58 36.35 38.03 44.55
C VAL A 58 35.14 37.76 45.40
N LYS A 59 34.13 38.63 45.29
CA LYS A 59 32.89 38.53 46.07
C LYS A 59 31.88 37.53 45.51
N VAL A 60 31.90 37.34 44.20
CA VAL A 60 30.98 36.42 43.48
C VAL A 60 31.82 35.65 42.45
N ILE A 61 31.67 34.35 42.42
CA ILE A 61 32.24 33.46 41.39
C ILE A 61 31.12 33.14 40.42
N GLU A 62 31.26 33.67 39.19
CA GLU A 62 30.35 33.33 38.10
C GLU A 62 30.95 32.15 37.33
N LEU A 63 30.11 31.16 37.05
CA LEU A 63 30.46 29.95 36.31
C LEU A 63 29.43 29.75 35.19
N GLU A 64 29.89 29.33 34.03
CA GLU A 64 29.07 29.15 32.85
C GLU A 64 29.27 27.73 32.31
N ALA A 65 28.19 27.15 31.75
CA ALA A 65 28.21 25.92 31.00
C ALA A 65 27.32 26.09 29.74
N GLU A 66 27.80 25.56 28.65
CA GLU A 66 27.07 25.60 27.36
C GLU A 66 26.77 24.18 26.87
N PHE A 67 25.52 23.94 26.53
CA PHE A 67 25.04 22.67 26.01
C PHE A 67 24.60 22.84 24.55
N GLU A 68 24.98 21.89 23.71
CA GLU A 68 24.56 21.85 22.33
C GLU A 68 23.53 20.74 22.14
N ASN A 69 22.30 21.07 21.67
CA ASN A 69 21.27 20.11 21.37
C ASN A 69 21.20 19.86 19.86
N TYR A 70 21.22 18.61 19.49
CA TYR A 70 21.07 18.16 18.10
C TYR A 70 19.63 17.77 17.81
N PRO A 71 19.06 18.16 16.65
CA PRO A 71 17.71 17.71 16.28
C PRO A 71 17.71 16.19 16.05
N THR A 72 16.61 15.54 16.44
CA THR A 72 16.30 14.20 15.95
C THR A 72 15.99 14.27 14.47
N LYS A 73 16.32 13.22 13.71
CA LYS A 73 16.07 13.15 12.27
C LYS A 73 15.46 11.81 11.91
N LEU A 74 14.38 11.86 11.14
CA LEU A 74 13.68 10.69 10.64
C LEU A 74 13.53 10.79 9.13
N GLU A 75 13.85 9.72 8.42
CA GLU A 75 13.59 9.56 7.00
C GLU A 75 12.60 8.43 6.78
N ILE A 76 11.56 8.68 6.00
CA ILE A 76 10.51 7.70 5.69
C ILE A 76 10.51 7.44 4.20
N SER A 77 10.73 6.17 3.83
CA SER A 77 10.65 5.68 2.45
C SER A 77 9.32 5.00 2.22
N LYS A 78 8.62 5.38 1.14
CA LYS A 78 7.43 4.75 0.64
C LYS A 78 7.73 4.07 -0.68
N THR A 79 7.90 2.76 -0.69
CA THR A 79 8.43 2.02 -1.84
C THR A 79 7.48 0.92 -2.33
N ASP A 80 7.76 0.42 -3.55
CA ASP A 80 7.19 -0.85 -4.02
C ASP A 80 7.68 -2.02 -3.13
N ILE A 81 7.10 -3.20 -3.33
CA ILE A 81 7.42 -4.39 -2.53
C ILE A 81 8.90 -4.79 -2.63
N THR A 82 9.59 -4.45 -3.73
CA THR A 82 11.01 -4.73 -3.91
C THR A 82 11.89 -3.82 -3.04
N GLY A 83 11.40 -2.63 -2.73
CA GLY A 83 12.14 -1.59 -2.02
C GLY A 83 13.09 -0.79 -2.92
N GLU A 84 13.02 -0.98 -4.23
CA GLU A 84 13.94 -0.33 -5.19
C GLU A 84 13.40 1.01 -5.72
N HIS A 85 12.06 1.19 -5.68
CA HIS A 85 11.44 2.37 -6.27
C HIS A 85 10.55 3.08 -5.27
N GLU A 86 10.86 4.35 -5.04
CA GLU A 86 10.00 5.24 -4.26
C GLU A 86 8.69 5.52 -5.01
N LEU A 87 7.58 5.40 -4.31
CA LEU A 87 6.24 5.58 -4.85
C LEU A 87 5.75 7.02 -4.68
N LYS A 88 5.01 7.51 -5.66
CA LYS A 88 4.32 8.81 -5.63
C LYS A 88 2.86 8.63 -5.30
N ASP A 89 2.26 9.73 -4.86
CA ASP A 89 0.82 9.86 -4.69
C ASP A 89 0.19 9.07 -3.55
N ALA A 90 0.96 8.38 -2.71
CA ALA A 90 0.49 7.87 -1.43
C ALA A 90 0.23 9.02 -0.45
N THR A 91 -0.85 8.95 0.32
CA THR A 91 -1.07 9.84 1.47
C THR A 91 -0.73 9.10 2.75
N LEU A 92 0.24 9.64 3.50
CA LEU A 92 0.80 9.02 4.68
C LEU A 92 0.59 9.93 5.90
N SER A 93 0.38 9.32 7.07
CA SER A 93 0.25 10.01 8.35
C SER A 93 1.14 9.36 9.42
N ILE A 94 1.79 10.18 10.24
CA ILE A 94 2.43 9.75 11.49
C ILE A 94 1.49 10.05 12.63
N ILE A 95 1.27 9.05 13.47
CA ILE A 95 0.38 9.10 14.61
C ILE A 95 1.17 8.80 15.88
N ASP A 96 1.05 9.65 16.91
CA ASP A 96 1.69 9.44 18.19
C ASP A 96 0.98 8.35 19.02
N LYS A 97 1.57 7.99 20.16
CA LYS A 97 1.03 7.00 21.10
C LYS A 97 -0.35 7.38 21.69
N ASP A 98 -0.71 8.64 21.64
CA ASP A 98 -1.98 9.18 22.18
C ASP A 98 -3.06 9.24 21.07
N GLY A 99 -2.72 8.84 19.84
CA GLY A 99 -3.61 8.83 18.68
C GLY A 99 -3.69 10.16 17.93
N ASN A 100 -2.84 11.14 18.24
CA ASN A 100 -2.82 12.40 17.53
C ASN A 100 -1.99 12.29 16.25
N VAL A 101 -2.51 12.89 15.18
CA VAL A 101 -1.75 13.01 13.92
C VAL A 101 -0.67 14.07 14.11
N VAL A 102 0.59 13.66 13.96
CA VAL A 102 1.78 14.52 14.08
C VAL A 102 2.06 15.22 12.75
N GLU A 103 2.00 14.47 11.66
CA GLU A 103 2.21 14.97 10.31
C GLU A 103 1.44 14.13 9.30
N THR A 104 1.00 14.77 8.21
CA THR A 104 0.39 14.11 7.04
C THR A 104 1.00 14.72 5.79
N TRP A 105 1.42 13.88 4.85
CA TRP A 105 1.98 14.34 3.57
C TRP A 105 1.57 13.41 2.43
N LYS A 106 1.81 13.89 1.21
CA LYS A 106 1.67 13.11 -0.01
C LYS A 106 3.07 12.77 -0.53
N SER A 107 3.34 11.48 -0.79
CA SER A 107 4.63 11.04 -1.32
C SER A 107 4.89 11.60 -2.73
N ASP A 108 6.12 11.98 -3.00
CA ASP A 108 6.54 12.61 -4.26
C ASP A 108 7.55 11.77 -5.07
N GLY A 109 7.80 10.53 -4.62
CA GLY A 109 8.78 9.61 -5.20
C GLY A 109 10.20 9.82 -4.67
N LYS A 110 10.30 10.36 -3.47
CA LYS A 110 11.54 10.49 -2.68
C LYS A 110 11.26 10.17 -1.22
N PRO A 111 12.29 9.79 -0.44
CA PRO A 111 12.15 9.70 1.00
C PRO A 111 11.70 11.04 1.61
N HIS A 112 10.77 10.98 2.56
CA HIS A 112 10.30 12.13 3.32
C HIS A 112 11.14 12.31 4.58
N VAL A 113 11.74 13.50 4.77
CA VAL A 113 12.61 13.79 5.90
C VAL A 113 11.90 14.70 6.88
N ILE A 114 11.89 14.29 8.14
CA ILE A 114 11.32 15.04 9.25
C ILE A 114 12.42 15.39 10.23
N ASP A 115 12.62 16.68 10.43
CA ASP A 115 13.51 17.20 11.46
C ASP A 115 12.71 17.50 12.74
N ARG A 116 13.32 17.23 13.89
CA ARG A 116 12.77 17.56 15.21
C ARG A 116 11.50 16.81 15.56
N ILE A 117 11.37 15.56 15.16
CA ILE A 117 10.31 14.69 15.67
C ILE A 117 10.65 14.28 17.12
N PRO A 118 9.74 14.44 18.11
CA PRO A 118 10.03 14.05 19.49
C PRO A 118 10.39 12.56 19.61
N VAL A 119 11.27 12.24 20.57
CA VAL A 119 11.56 10.86 20.97
C VAL A 119 10.27 10.18 21.46
N GLY A 120 9.96 8.97 20.97
CA GLY A 120 8.77 8.26 21.36
C GLY A 120 8.31 7.19 20.37
N GLU A 121 7.18 6.58 20.66
CA GLU A 121 6.56 5.55 19.82
C GLU A 121 5.53 6.16 18.88
N TYR A 122 5.52 5.67 17.64
CA TYR A 122 4.69 6.18 16.55
C TYR A 122 4.14 5.05 15.68
N ILE A 123 3.11 5.40 14.92
CA ILE A 123 2.54 4.57 13.87
C ILE A 123 2.61 5.36 12.56
N LEU A 124 3.21 4.76 11.54
CA LEU A 124 3.09 5.21 10.16
C LEU A 124 1.89 4.52 9.54
N ARG A 125 0.93 5.29 9.06
CA ARG A 125 -0.29 4.83 8.41
C ARG A 125 -0.38 5.37 7.00
N GLU A 126 -0.82 4.51 6.09
CA GLU A 126 -1.23 4.92 4.76
C GLU A 126 -2.74 5.16 4.75
N GLU A 127 -3.14 6.38 4.39
CA GLU A 127 -4.54 6.79 4.27
C GLU A 127 -5.07 6.55 2.84
N VAL A 128 -4.20 6.71 1.84
CA VAL A 128 -4.49 6.50 0.42
C VAL A 128 -3.26 5.88 -0.24
N ALA A 129 -3.42 4.73 -0.87
CA ALA A 129 -2.37 4.09 -1.65
C ALA A 129 -2.20 4.74 -3.03
N PRO A 130 -1.04 4.64 -3.67
CA PRO A 130 -0.87 5.02 -5.07
C PRO A 130 -1.77 4.19 -6.00
N TYR A 131 -2.13 4.74 -7.16
CA TYR A 131 -2.95 4.04 -8.14
C TYR A 131 -2.39 2.64 -8.46
N GLY A 132 -3.25 1.63 -8.34
CA GLY A 132 -2.91 0.23 -8.62
C GLY A 132 -2.11 -0.49 -7.54
N TYR A 133 -1.94 0.13 -6.38
CA TYR A 133 -1.33 -0.49 -5.20
C TYR A 133 -2.38 -0.74 -4.10
N LYS A 134 -2.12 -1.74 -3.29
CA LYS A 134 -2.91 -2.04 -2.08
C LYS A 134 -2.49 -1.12 -0.95
N ILE A 135 -3.44 -0.72 -0.11
CA ILE A 135 -3.11 0.00 1.12
C ILE A 135 -2.22 -0.89 2.00
N ALA A 136 -1.06 -0.36 2.39
CA ALA A 136 -0.12 -1.05 3.25
C ALA A 136 -0.64 -1.20 4.68
N ASN A 137 -0.15 -2.22 5.37
CA ASN A 137 -0.36 -2.34 6.81
C ASN A 137 0.39 -1.23 7.55
N GLU A 138 -0.17 -0.80 8.69
CA GLU A 138 0.49 0.15 9.58
C GLU A 138 1.88 -0.35 10.03
N VAL A 139 2.85 0.57 10.08
CA VAL A 139 4.19 0.30 10.56
C VAL A 139 4.39 1.00 11.91
N LYS A 140 4.63 0.24 12.97
CA LYS A 140 4.99 0.78 14.29
C LYS A 140 6.50 1.00 14.34
N PHE A 141 6.91 2.14 14.83
CA PHE A 141 8.32 2.49 14.97
C PHE A 141 8.56 3.36 16.19
N THR A 142 9.82 3.45 16.61
CA THR A 142 10.26 4.30 17.72
C THR A 142 11.27 5.31 17.20
N VAL A 143 11.10 6.56 17.60
CA VAL A 143 12.14 7.59 17.43
C VAL A 143 13.02 7.55 18.66
N GLU A 144 14.26 7.17 18.46
CA GLU A 144 15.26 7.02 19.51
C GLU A 144 15.96 8.35 19.84
N ASN A 145 16.54 8.42 21.03
CA ASN A 145 17.35 9.58 21.48
C ASN A 145 18.73 9.54 20.81
N THR A 146 18.80 9.85 19.53
CA THR A 146 20.06 9.87 18.75
C THR A 146 20.07 11.00 17.74
N LYS A 147 21.26 11.55 17.46
CA LYS A 147 21.49 12.54 16.40
C LYS A 147 21.64 11.91 15.01
N GLU A 148 21.76 10.59 14.94
CA GLU A 148 21.87 9.87 13.69
C GLU A 148 20.53 9.88 12.95
N LEU A 149 20.59 9.83 11.61
CA LEU A 149 19.40 9.71 10.77
C LEU A 149 18.76 8.34 10.99
N GLN A 150 17.53 8.33 11.45
CA GLN A 150 16.74 7.12 11.64
C GLN A 150 15.88 6.90 10.40
N GLN A 151 15.66 5.64 10.01
CA GLN A 151 14.95 5.29 8.79
C GLN A 151 13.78 4.35 9.05
N VAL A 152 12.65 4.63 8.41
CA VAL A 152 11.44 3.79 8.42
C VAL A 152 11.00 3.59 6.97
N SER A 153 10.62 2.36 6.63
CA SER A 153 10.14 2.02 5.29
C SER A 153 8.76 1.40 5.35
N MET A 154 7.88 1.85 4.46
CA MET A 154 6.59 1.24 4.19
C MET A 154 6.56 0.78 2.73
N LYS A 155 6.09 -0.47 2.51
CA LYS A 155 6.10 -1.12 1.20
C LYS A 155 4.70 -1.46 0.75
N ASP A 156 4.42 -1.25 -0.54
CA ASP A 156 3.15 -1.59 -1.15
C ASP A 156 3.28 -2.74 -2.13
N GLU A 157 2.23 -3.54 -2.16
CA GLU A 157 2.01 -4.57 -3.17
C GLU A 157 1.07 -4.06 -4.25
N LEU A 158 1.29 -4.51 -5.49
CA LEU A 158 0.37 -4.23 -6.59
C LEU A 158 -0.96 -4.94 -6.38
N VAL A 159 -2.03 -4.28 -6.79
CA VAL A 159 -3.34 -4.90 -6.96
C VAL A 159 -3.26 -5.91 -8.11
N SER A 160 -3.91 -7.04 -7.93
CA SER A 160 -4.08 -8.07 -8.96
C SER A 160 -5.54 -8.17 -9.39
N GLY A 161 -5.82 -8.97 -10.41
CA GLY A 161 -7.18 -9.24 -10.81
C GLY A 161 -7.39 -10.67 -11.28
N LYS A 162 -8.65 -11.08 -11.36
CA LYS A 162 -9.07 -12.40 -11.83
C LYS A 162 -10.12 -12.28 -12.92
N ILE A 163 -10.05 -13.15 -13.90
CA ILE A 163 -11.06 -13.31 -14.94
C ILE A 163 -11.90 -14.52 -14.58
N ILE A 164 -13.20 -14.30 -14.41
CA ILE A 164 -14.18 -15.33 -14.13
C ILE A 164 -14.99 -15.56 -15.41
N ILE A 165 -15.15 -16.81 -15.82
CA ILE A 165 -15.95 -17.20 -16.98
C ILE A 165 -17.20 -17.91 -16.48
N GLU A 166 -18.38 -17.43 -16.92
CA GLU A 166 -19.66 -18.11 -16.76
C GLU A 166 -20.13 -18.56 -18.16
N LYS A 167 -20.00 -19.84 -18.42
CA LYS A 167 -20.38 -20.46 -19.71
C LYS A 167 -21.70 -21.16 -19.60
N THR A 168 -22.72 -20.74 -20.40
CA THR A 168 -24.06 -21.26 -20.32
C THR A 168 -24.61 -21.69 -21.70
N ASP A 169 -25.54 -22.58 -21.66
CA ASP A 169 -26.37 -22.99 -22.80
C ASP A 169 -27.32 -21.86 -23.21
N ALA A 170 -27.30 -21.49 -24.48
CA ALA A 170 -28.03 -20.33 -24.97
C ALA A 170 -29.55 -20.48 -24.90
N ASP A 171 -30.06 -21.72 -24.89
CA ASP A 171 -31.51 -22.01 -24.91
C ASP A 171 -32.08 -22.23 -23.51
N THR A 172 -31.27 -22.83 -22.61
CA THR A 172 -31.74 -23.25 -21.28
C THR A 172 -31.16 -22.42 -20.13
N GLY A 173 -30.06 -21.68 -20.37
CA GLY A 173 -29.33 -20.94 -19.36
C GLY A 173 -28.52 -21.80 -18.38
N LYS A 174 -28.46 -23.11 -18.57
CA LYS A 174 -27.70 -24.03 -17.72
C LYS A 174 -26.19 -23.92 -17.99
N GLY A 175 -25.38 -24.07 -16.96
CA GLY A 175 -23.91 -24.11 -17.10
C GLY A 175 -23.47 -25.26 -18.01
N ILE A 176 -22.42 -25.00 -18.81
CA ILE A 176 -21.78 -25.96 -19.70
C ILE A 176 -20.41 -26.33 -19.18
N ALA A 177 -20.23 -27.61 -18.83
CA ALA A 177 -18.96 -28.15 -18.36
C ALA A 177 -18.00 -28.52 -19.51
N GLY A 178 -16.68 -28.48 -19.27
CA GLY A 178 -15.68 -29.02 -20.17
C GLY A 178 -15.39 -28.15 -21.39
N VAL A 179 -15.78 -26.89 -21.38
CA VAL A 179 -15.39 -25.91 -22.40
C VAL A 179 -13.99 -25.40 -22.07
N GLU A 180 -13.07 -25.44 -23.04
CA GLU A 180 -11.69 -25.00 -22.86
C GLU A 180 -11.52 -23.56 -23.38
N PHE A 181 -10.89 -22.72 -22.55
CA PHE A 181 -10.56 -21.33 -22.88
C PHE A 181 -9.08 -21.07 -22.70
N GLU A 182 -8.54 -20.18 -23.50
CA GLU A 182 -7.22 -19.58 -23.29
C GLU A 182 -7.39 -18.10 -22.98
N ILE A 183 -6.63 -17.65 -21.97
CA ILE A 183 -6.36 -16.23 -21.71
C ILE A 183 -5.06 -15.91 -22.41
N ARG A 184 -5.07 -14.92 -23.28
CA ARG A 184 -3.94 -14.49 -24.10
C ARG A 184 -3.59 -13.03 -23.84
N ASP A 185 -2.32 -12.68 -24.10
CA ASP A 185 -1.87 -11.29 -24.14
C ASP A 185 -2.22 -10.64 -25.50
N LYS A 186 -1.87 -9.35 -25.65
CA LYS A 186 -2.06 -8.57 -26.88
C LYS A 186 -1.31 -9.13 -28.10
N ASP A 187 -0.26 -9.89 -27.87
CA ASP A 187 0.58 -10.48 -28.93
C ASP A 187 0.14 -11.93 -29.28
N GLY A 188 -0.92 -12.42 -28.61
CA GLY A 188 -1.52 -13.72 -28.82
C GLY A 188 -0.85 -14.87 -28.05
N ASN A 189 0.10 -14.56 -27.16
CA ASN A 189 0.74 -15.59 -26.33
C ASN A 189 -0.24 -16.07 -25.26
N VAL A 190 -0.27 -17.38 -25.03
CA VAL A 190 -1.14 -18.00 -24.02
C VAL A 190 -0.54 -17.76 -22.63
N ILE A 191 -1.32 -17.12 -21.76
CA ILE A 191 -0.99 -16.85 -20.37
C ILE A 191 -1.48 -18.00 -19.48
N GLU A 192 -2.71 -18.46 -19.75
CA GLU A 192 -3.36 -19.51 -18.98
C GLU A 192 -4.43 -20.22 -19.80
N THR A 193 -4.65 -21.50 -19.49
CA THR A 193 -5.73 -22.32 -20.06
C THR A 193 -6.70 -22.68 -18.94
N LEU A 194 -8.00 -22.49 -19.18
CA LEU A 194 -9.08 -22.74 -18.25
C LEU A 194 -10.07 -23.76 -18.82
N VAL A 195 -10.69 -24.55 -17.94
CA VAL A 195 -11.73 -25.49 -18.31
C VAL A 195 -12.94 -25.28 -17.40
N THR A 196 -14.12 -25.12 -17.96
CA THR A 196 -15.34 -24.90 -17.16
C THR A 196 -15.74 -26.14 -16.36
N ASP A 197 -16.14 -25.92 -15.13
CA ASP A 197 -16.67 -26.92 -14.21
C ASP A 197 -18.11 -27.34 -14.56
N LYS A 198 -18.71 -28.23 -13.72
CA LYS A 198 -20.10 -28.71 -13.90
C LYS A 198 -21.17 -27.62 -13.89
N ASN A 199 -20.86 -26.43 -13.38
CA ASN A 199 -21.75 -25.28 -13.34
C ASN A 199 -21.48 -24.30 -14.49
N GLY A 200 -20.53 -24.61 -15.38
CA GLY A 200 -20.07 -23.69 -16.43
C GLY A 200 -19.14 -22.61 -15.96
N HIS A 201 -18.55 -22.75 -14.78
CA HIS A 201 -17.67 -21.77 -14.14
C HIS A 201 -16.19 -22.12 -14.35
N ALA A 202 -15.38 -21.10 -14.66
CA ALA A 202 -13.92 -21.18 -14.62
C ALA A 202 -13.35 -19.85 -14.10
N GLU A 203 -12.22 -19.91 -13.40
CA GLU A 203 -11.57 -18.75 -12.79
C GLU A 203 -10.07 -18.80 -13.08
N SER A 204 -9.47 -17.66 -13.44
CA SER A 204 -8.03 -17.56 -13.62
C SER A 204 -7.29 -17.47 -12.28
N LYS A 205 -6.00 -17.74 -12.31
CA LYS A 205 -5.09 -17.24 -11.26
C LYS A 205 -5.12 -15.70 -11.22
N GLU A 206 -4.48 -15.13 -10.21
CA GLU A 206 -4.29 -13.68 -10.14
C GLU A 206 -3.38 -13.20 -11.28
N LEU A 207 -3.85 -12.18 -11.98
CA LEU A 207 -3.21 -11.57 -13.14
C LEU A 207 -2.84 -10.12 -12.82
N PRO A 208 -1.74 -9.57 -13.36
CA PRO A 208 -1.46 -8.14 -13.30
C PRO A 208 -2.59 -7.34 -13.95
N ILE A 209 -2.93 -6.18 -13.38
CA ILE A 209 -3.98 -5.30 -13.95
C ILE A 209 -3.41 -4.25 -14.89
N ALA A 210 -2.16 -3.83 -14.66
CA ALA A 210 -1.51 -2.77 -15.39
C ALA A 210 0.01 -3.01 -15.51
N VAL A 211 0.63 -2.28 -16.41
CA VAL A 211 2.09 -2.21 -16.56
C VAL A 211 2.61 -1.08 -15.67
N PHE A 212 3.58 -1.37 -14.82
CA PHE A 212 4.30 -0.39 -14.02
C PHE A 212 5.77 -0.33 -14.45
N LYS A 213 6.33 0.88 -14.42
CA LYS A 213 7.77 1.11 -14.67
C LYS A 213 8.34 2.00 -13.58
N ASN A 214 9.35 1.51 -12.87
CA ASN A 214 9.95 2.21 -11.73
C ASN A 214 8.89 2.67 -10.71
N GLY A 215 7.97 1.77 -10.35
CA GLY A 215 6.87 2.06 -9.41
C GLY A 215 5.73 2.92 -9.96
N ASN A 216 5.81 3.44 -11.19
CA ASN A 216 4.78 4.30 -11.76
C ASN A 216 3.91 3.55 -12.76
N TYR A 217 2.60 3.82 -12.72
CA TYR A 217 1.64 3.33 -13.72
C TYR A 217 2.00 3.80 -15.13
N VAL A 218 1.85 2.91 -16.11
CA VAL A 218 2.08 3.19 -17.52
C VAL A 218 0.80 3.02 -18.32
N GLU A 219 0.19 1.82 -18.30
CA GLU A 219 -1.01 1.49 -19.07
C GLU A 219 -1.71 0.25 -18.49
N ASP A 220 -3.00 0.10 -18.75
CA ASP A 220 -3.77 -1.09 -18.42
C ASP A 220 -3.37 -2.27 -19.31
N ILE A 221 -3.40 -3.48 -18.73
CA ILE A 221 -3.15 -4.71 -19.49
C ILE A 221 -4.45 -5.18 -20.13
N LYS A 222 -4.38 -5.46 -21.44
CA LYS A 222 -5.46 -6.07 -22.21
C LYS A 222 -5.25 -7.56 -22.30
N TYR A 223 -6.25 -8.31 -21.87
CA TYR A 223 -6.33 -9.75 -22.01
C TYR A 223 -7.36 -10.12 -23.07
N TYR A 224 -7.17 -11.27 -23.72
CA TYR A 224 -8.09 -11.81 -24.69
C TYR A 224 -8.48 -13.23 -24.27
N VAL A 225 -9.77 -13.42 -23.97
CA VAL A 225 -10.32 -14.74 -23.63
C VAL A 225 -10.86 -15.37 -24.91
N VAL A 226 -10.37 -16.54 -25.26
CA VAL A 226 -10.72 -17.26 -26.49
C VAL A 226 -11.16 -18.69 -26.14
N GLU A 227 -12.36 -19.09 -26.58
CA GLU A 227 -12.76 -20.48 -26.52
C GLU A 227 -11.91 -21.27 -27.52
N THR A 228 -11.21 -22.30 -27.07
CA THR A 228 -10.37 -23.16 -27.93
C THR A 228 -11.04 -24.49 -28.24
N LYS A 229 -11.97 -24.90 -27.38
CA LYS A 229 -12.75 -26.14 -27.59
C LYS A 229 -14.11 -26.06 -26.90
N ALA A 230 -15.16 -26.27 -27.68
CA ALA A 230 -16.51 -26.40 -27.15
C ALA A 230 -16.71 -27.76 -26.45
N ALA A 231 -17.69 -27.81 -25.55
CA ALA A 231 -18.18 -29.08 -25.03
C ALA A 231 -18.89 -29.90 -26.14
N GLU A 232 -18.94 -31.21 -25.94
CA GLU A 232 -19.64 -32.11 -26.87
C GLU A 232 -21.13 -31.70 -27.02
N GLY A 233 -21.59 -31.63 -28.27
CA GLY A 233 -22.94 -31.22 -28.59
C GLY A 233 -23.16 -29.71 -28.69
N TYR A 234 -22.14 -28.90 -28.60
CA TYR A 234 -22.21 -27.44 -28.73
C TYR A 234 -21.41 -26.90 -29.92
N ILE A 235 -21.82 -25.76 -30.44
CA ILE A 235 -21.14 -25.04 -31.50
C ILE A 235 -20.00 -24.25 -30.87
N HIS A 236 -18.80 -24.42 -31.42
CA HIS A 236 -17.59 -23.71 -31.00
C HIS A 236 -17.61 -22.24 -31.46
N ASP A 237 -17.30 -21.30 -30.55
CA ASP A 237 -17.17 -19.88 -30.83
C ASP A 237 -15.74 -19.42 -30.49
N SER A 238 -14.92 -19.27 -31.49
CA SER A 238 -13.52 -18.84 -31.33
C SER A 238 -13.32 -17.32 -31.31
N THR A 239 -14.38 -16.55 -31.15
CA THR A 239 -14.31 -15.07 -31.08
C THR A 239 -13.49 -14.64 -29.86
N PRO A 240 -12.42 -13.83 -30.02
CA PRO A 240 -11.69 -13.29 -28.89
C PRO A 240 -12.52 -12.22 -28.16
N HIS A 241 -12.58 -12.31 -26.83
CA HIS A 241 -13.22 -11.32 -25.96
C HIS A 241 -12.15 -10.53 -25.23
N GLU A 242 -12.06 -9.21 -25.51
CA GLU A 242 -11.16 -8.30 -24.81
C GLU A 242 -11.63 -8.09 -23.37
N VAL A 243 -10.72 -8.23 -22.41
CA VAL A 243 -10.92 -7.98 -20.98
C VAL A 243 -9.85 -7.05 -20.47
N VAL A 244 -10.26 -6.00 -19.77
CA VAL A 244 -9.40 -5.09 -19.02
C VAL A 244 -9.82 -5.15 -17.56
N LEU A 245 -8.86 -5.49 -16.68
CA LEU A 245 -9.07 -5.53 -15.24
C LEU A 245 -8.83 -4.12 -14.70
N GLN A 246 -9.91 -3.34 -14.56
CA GLN A 246 -9.81 -1.94 -14.16
C GLN A 246 -9.74 -1.79 -12.65
N TYR A 247 -8.72 -1.06 -12.18
CA TYR A 247 -8.61 -0.60 -10.81
C TYR A 247 -9.48 0.66 -10.61
N ASP A 248 -10.09 0.73 -9.45
CA ASP A 248 -10.87 1.86 -8.97
C ASP A 248 -10.47 2.06 -7.51
N ASP A 249 -10.41 3.29 -7.02
CA ASP A 249 -9.93 3.63 -5.67
C ASP A 249 -10.73 2.95 -4.55
N ASP A 250 -11.96 2.52 -4.83
CA ASP A 250 -12.80 1.71 -3.94
C ASP A 250 -12.66 0.19 -4.21
N ALA A 251 -11.74 -0.22 -5.11
CA ALA A 251 -11.60 -1.61 -5.51
C ALA A 251 -11.04 -2.49 -4.37
N PRO A 252 -11.44 -3.76 -4.32
CA PRO A 252 -10.80 -4.73 -3.44
C PRO A 252 -9.35 -5.00 -3.89
N ASP A 253 -8.54 -5.59 -3.01
CA ASP A 253 -7.15 -5.99 -3.29
C ASP A 253 -7.00 -6.89 -4.52
N VAL A 254 -8.07 -7.56 -4.93
CA VAL A 254 -8.19 -8.37 -6.15
C VAL A 254 -9.43 -7.91 -6.91
N VAL A 255 -9.23 -7.41 -8.12
CA VAL A 255 -10.30 -7.00 -9.04
C VAL A 255 -10.87 -8.23 -9.74
N GLU A 256 -12.18 -8.43 -9.74
CA GLU A 256 -12.84 -9.54 -10.43
C GLU A 256 -13.59 -9.03 -11.66
N TYR A 257 -13.33 -9.65 -12.81
CA TYR A 257 -14.07 -9.42 -14.05
C TYR A 257 -14.80 -10.70 -14.47
N THR A 258 -16.15 -10.66 -14.51
CA THR A 258 -16.96 -11.80 -14.95
C THR A 258 -17.35 -11.66 -16.41
N LEU A 259 -16.91 -12.61 -17.22
CA LEU A 259 -17.25 -12.76 -18.64
C LEU A 259 -18.34 -13.82 -18.80
N LYS A 260 -19.53 -13.40 -19.24
CA LYS A 260 -20.67 -14.28 -19.49
C LYS A 260 -20.74 -14.65 -20.95
N LEU A 261 -20.61 -15.94 -21.24
CA LEU A 261 -20.58 -16.49 -22.59
C LEU A 261 -21.61 -17.59 -22.75
N THR A 262 -22.18 -17.70 -23.95
CA THR A 262 -23.15 -18.75 -24.27
C THR A 262 -22.69 -19.57 -25.45
N ASN A 263 -23.01 -20.88 -25.49
CA ASN A 263 -22.95 -21.70 -26.70
C ASN A 263 -24.31 -22.23 -27.09
N LYS A 264 -24.55 -22.33 -28.39
CA LYS A 264 -25.74 -22.99 -28.92
C LYS A 264 -25.50 -24.48 -29.04
N PRO A 265 -26.50 -25.33 -28.69
CA PRO A 265 -26.41 -26.75 -29.00
C PRO A 265 -26.31 -26.97 -30.52
N THR A 266 -25.58 -28.00 -30.92
CA THR A 266 -25.64 -28.47 -32.30
C THR A 266 -27.01 -29.08 -32.55
N GLU A 267 -27.62 -28.80 -33.71
CA GLU A 267 -28.85 -29.46 -34.06
C GLU A 267 -28.63 -30.98 -34.07
N PRO A 268 -29.55 -31.78 -33.48
CA PRO A 268 -29.42 -33.23 -33.57
C PRO A 268 -29.45 -33.62 -35.04
N LYS A 269 -28.39 -34.35 -35.48
CA LYS A 269 -28.43 -34.98 -36.79
C LYS A 269 -29.58 -35.94 -36.79
N LEU A 270 -30.69 -35.60 -37.49
CA LEU A 270 -31.76 -36.54 -37.74
C LEU A 270 -31.19 -37.78 -38.43
N PRO A 271 -31.53 -39.00 -38.00
CA PRO A 271 -31.14 -40.19 -38.74
C PRO A 271 -31.63 -40.02 -40.18
N GLN A 272 -30.71 -40.16 -41.15
CA GLN A 272 -31.07 -40.21 -42.56
C GLN A 272 -31.87 -41.52 -42.77
N THR A 273 -33.18 -41.48 -42.53
CA THR A 273 -34.09 -42.45 -43.11
C THR A 273 -34.25 -42.04 -44.54
N GLY A 274 -33.70 -42.90 -45.45
CA GLY A 274 -33.77 -42.62 -46.88
C GLY A 274 -35.20 -42.51 -47.35
N ASP A 275 -35.59 -41.30 -47.63
CA ASP A 275 -36.66 -40.94 -48.57
C ASP A 275 -36.37 -39.52 -49.08
N ASN A 276 -36.34 -39.40 -50.40
CA ASN A 276 -36.19 -38.18 -51.15
C ASN A 276 -37.28 -37.14 -50.84
N MET A 277 -37.03 -36.25 -49.89
CA MET A 277 -37.79 -35.02 -49.80
C MET A 277 -36.87 -33.83 -49.94
N ASN A 278 -37.14 -33.02 -50.98
CA ASN A 278 -36.45 -31.81 -51.37
C ASN A 278 -36.60 -30.70 -50.27
N PRO A 279 -35.51 -30.25 -49.61
CA PRO A 279 -35.64 -29.23 -48.57
C PRO A 279 -35.43 -27.82 -49.16
N TRP A 280 -36.51 -27.23 -49.61
CA TRP A 280 -36.55 -25.79 -49.87
C TRP A 280 -37.17 -25.04 -48.68
N TRP A 281 -36.57 -24.96 -47.55
CA TRP A 281 -36.96 -24.03 -46.48
C TRP A 281 -35.90 -24.00 -45.40
N PHE A 282 -34.81 -23.24 -45.53
CA PHE A 282 -34.09 -22.63 -44.41
C PHE A 282 -33.16 -21.56 -44.94
N THR A 283 -33.66 -20.34 -45.02
CA THR A 283 -32.84 -19.12 -45.13
C THR A 283 -32.64 -18.56 -43.77
N GLY A 284 -31.37 -18.51 -43.39
CA GLY A 284 -30.65 -17.50 -42.59
C GLY A 284 -31.33 -16.85 -41.38
N VAL A 285 -30.93 -17.21 -40.19
CA VAL A 285 -31.00 -16.28 -39.05
C VAL A 285 -29.59 -16.00 -38.62
N GLY A 286 -29.14 -14.75 -38.87
CA GLY A 286 -27.85 -14.24 -38.44
C GLY A 286 -27.79 -14.13 -36.92
N LEU A 287 -26.69 -14.57 -36.36
CA LEU A 287 -26.37 -14.46 -34.93
C LEU A 287 -26.11 -13.02 -34.57
N VAL A 288 -26.82 -12.50 -33.60
CA VAL A 288 -26.46 -11.30 -32.86
C VAL A 288 -26.01 -11.76 -31.47
N THR A 289 -24.70 -11.79 -31.21
CA THR A 289 -24.15 -11.97 -29.88
C THR A 289 -24.14 -10.61 -29.18
N ILE A 290 -24.97 -10.48 -28.14
CA ILE A 290 -24.90 -9.32 -27.22
C ILE A 290 -23.95 -9.72 -26.10
N VAL A 291 -22.75 -9.11 -26.07
CA VAL A 291 -21.82 -9.19 -24.96
C VAL A 291 -22.19 -8.07 -23.97
N ALA A 292 -22.76 -8.41 -22.83
CA ALA A 292 -22.93 -7.49 -21.72
C ALA A 292 -21.96 -7.89 -20.62
N GLY A 293 -20.84 -7.17 -20.51
CA GLY A 293 -19.98 -7.25 -19.35
C GLY A 293 -20.65 -6.53 -18.16
N ILE A 294 -20.83 -7.20 -17.06
CA ILE A 294 -21.32 -6.58 -15.82
C ILE A 294 -20.20 -6.63 -14.80
N MET A 295 -19.74 -5.43 -14.41
CA MET A 295 -18.81 -5.26 -13.28
C MET A 295 -19.60 -5.41 -11.97
N VAL A 296 -19.25 -6.40 -11.14
CA VAL A 296 -19.90 -6.60 -9.84
C VAL A 296 -18.97 -6.07 -8.75
N PHE A 297 -19.29 -4.89 -8.20
CA PHE A 297 -18.62 -4.35 -7.03
C PHE A 297 -19.21 -4.96 -5.75
N ARG A 298 -18.39 -5.63 -4.95
CA ARG A 298 -18.73 -6.02 -3.59
C ARG A 298 -18.38 -4.90 -2.62
N LYS A 299 -19.35 -4.09 -2.22
CA LYS A 299 -19.19 -3.10 -1.14
C LYS A 299 -18.82 -3.80 0.17
N ARG A 300 -17.62 -3.55 0.67
CA ARG A 300 -17.24 -3.88 2.05
C ARG A 300 -17.98 -2.93 2.98
N LYS A 301 -18.87 -3.45 3.84
CA LYS A 301 -19.48 -2.66 4.91
C LYS A 301 -18.40 -2.30 5.91
N SER A 302 -18.07 -1.01 6.00
CA SER A 302 -17.37 -0.42 7.13
C SER A 302 -18.13 -0.79 8.42
N LYS A 303 -17.49 -1.51 9.33
CA LYS A 303 -17.99 -1.64 10.69
C LYS A 303 -17.54 -0.39 11.44
N GLU A 304 -18.47 0.54 11.59
CA GLU A 304 -18.38 1.52 12.67
C GLU A 304 -18.37 0.79 14.02
N LYS A 305 -17.34 1.02 14.76
CA LYS A 305 -17.38 1.13 16.21
C LYS A 305 -16.21 2.01 16.67
#